data_6c0c54574d97100ec59fb597f4c2737c
#
_entry.id   6c0c54574d97100ec59fb597f4c2737c
#
_cell.length_a   1.000
_cell.length_b   1.000
_cell.length_c   1.000
_cell.angle_alpha   90.00
_cell.angle_beta   90.00
_cell.angle_gamma   90.00
#
_symmetry.space_group_name_H-M   'P 1'
#
loop_
_entity.id
_entity.type
_entity.pdbx_description
1 polymer ?
#
loop_
_entity_poly.entity_id
_entity_poly.type
_entity_poly.pdbx_seq_one_letter_code
_entity_poly.pdbx_strand_id
1 'polypeptide(L)'
;HEADQKKKMKLLKDSGIKIPEQFERPEDVDRMVIVKLPGAKGGRGYFVSKDRNYIKQRIEEYVSKGWIKSSDDVIIQEYVVGVPMYFQFFNSVMMNRLELTGLDIRYETNVDGLRRLPVGMSAEPTFVVVGNLPVVARESLLPKAYNYGKNFVKTVEREVPPGMIGPFCLESIVTDEGDIVVFEFSGRIVAGTNLYIYGSPYSWLYWDEPMSVGRRIAREIKIAIGRNELKRVVT
;
A
#
# COMPACT_ATOMS: atom_id res chain seq x y z
N HIS A 1 -11.10 6.45 -7.15
CA HIS A 1 -10.65 6.44 -5.74
C HIS A 1 -9.13 6.27 -5.62
N GLU A 2 -8.49 5.45 -6.44
CA GLU A 2 -7.02 5.20 -6.34
C GLU A 2 -6.18 6.47 -6.60
N ALA A 3 -6.63 7.40 -7.40
CA ALA A 3 -5.93 8.65 -7.69
C ALA A 3 -6.05 9.72 -6.58
N ASP A 4 -7.00 9.57 -5.66
CA ASP A 4 -7.29 10.52 -4.58
C ASP A 4 -6.88 9.93 -3.24
N GLN A 5 -5.83 10.47 -2.65
CA GLN A 5 -5.26 9.97 -1.40
C GLN A 5 -6.23 10.06 -0.20
N LYS A 6 -7.04 11.13 -0.11
CA LYS A 6 -8.03 11.29 0.97
C LYS A 6 -9.12 10.23 0.86
N LYS A 7 -9.58 9.95 -0.36
CA LYS A 7 -10.57 8.88 -0.62
C LYS A 7 -9.99 7.49 -0.36
N LYS A 8 -8.71 7.26 -0.69
CA LYS A 8 -8.02 6.01 -0.35
C LYS A 8 -8.03 5.77 1.16
N MET A 9 -7.59 6.75 1.93
CA MET A 9 -7.51 6.61 3.38
C MET A 9 -8.88 6.42 4.02
N LYS A 10 -9.90 7.14 3.52
CA LYS A 10 -11.29 6.94 3.95
C LYS A 10 -11.75 5.50 3.68
N LEU A 11 -11.52 4.97 2.49
CA LEU A 11 -11.93 3.62 2.11
C LEU A 11 -11.24 2.54 2.97
N LEU A 12 -9.95 2.70 3.28
CA LEU A 12 -9.22 1.83 4.20
C LEU A 12 -9.81 1.89 5.62
N LYS A 13 -10.08 3.09 6.13
CA LYS A 13 -10.69 3.30 7.45
C LYS A 13 -12.08 2.67 7.53
N ASP A 14 -12.92 2.89 6.52
CA ASP A 14 -14.27 2.34 6.44
C ASP A 14 -14.27 0.80 6.33
N SER A 15 -13.15 0.22 5.90
CA SER A 15 -12.90 -1.22 5.90
C SER A 15 -12.47 -1.78 7.27
N GLY A 16 -12.36 -0.96 8.30
CA GLY A 16 -11.87 -1.37 9.62
C GLY A 16 -10.38 -1.74 9.62
N ILE A 17 -9.61 -1.20 8.68
CA ILE A 17 -8.17 -1.39 8.57
C ILE A 17 -7.46 -0.33 9.41
N LYS A 18 -6.46 -0.74 10.19
CA LYS A 18 -5.60 0.20 10.92
C LYS A 18 -4.78 1.00 9.91
N ILE A 19 -4.94 2.32 9.94
CA ILE A 19 -4.22 3.27 9.09
C ILE A 19 -3.35 4.17 9.97
N PRO A 20 -2.32 4.85 9.40
CA PRO A 20 -1.59 5.89 10.11
C PRO A 20 -2.53 7.01 10.55
N GLU A 21 -2.28 7.59 11.72
CA GLU A 21 -3.03 8.76 12.17
C GLU A 21 -2.83 9.92 11.20
N GLN A 22 -3.89 10.69 10.96
CA GLN A 22 -3.87 11.84 10.05
C GLN A 22 -4.10 13.11 10.83
N PHE A 23 -3.35 14.15 10.47
CA PHE A 23 -3.41 15.47 11.07
C PHE A 23 -3.94 16.45 10.03
N GLU A 24 -4.92 17.26 10.42
CA GLU A 24 -5.50 18.25 9.49
C GLU A 24 -4.59 19.46 9.32
N ARG A 25 -3.87 19.85 10.38
CA ARG A 25 -3.02 21.04 10.39
C ARG A 25 -1.67 20.75 11.04
N PRO A 26 -0.59 21.47 10.66
CA PRO A 26 0.71 21.34 11.31
C PRO A 26 0.67 21.54 12.83
N GLU A 27 -0.23 22.39 13.33
CA GLU A 27 -0.39 22.69 14.74
C GLU A 27 -0.88 21.48 15.57
N ASP A 28 -1.58 20.54 14.94
CA ASP A 28 -2.14 19.36 15.59
C ASP A 28 -1.07 18.21 15.72
N VAL A 29 0.06 18.35 15.05
CA VAL A 29 1.12 17.33 15.05
C VAL A 29 1.75 17.19 16.43
N ASP A 30 1.74 15.98 17.00
CA ASP A 30 2.28 15.64 18.31
C ASP A 30 3.43 14.59 18.24
N ARG A 31 3.72 14.07 17.06
CA ARG A 31 4.70 13.01 16.81
C ARG A 31 5.41 13.19 15.48
N MET A 32 6.30 12.24 15.13
CA MET A 32 6.92 12.22 13.82
C MET A 32 5.87 11.97 12.74
N VAL A 33 5.85 12.79 11.70
CA VAL A 33 4.93 12.69 10.58
C VAL A 33 5.67 12.64 9.24
N ILE A 34 5.03 12.04 8.25
CA ILE A 34 5.38 12.17 6.85
C ILE A 34 4.37 13.08 6.17
N VAL A 35 4.86 14.12 5.51
CA VAL A 35 4.05 15.05 4.73
C VAL A 35 4.16 14.66 3.26
N LYS A 36 3.02 14.42 2.62
CA LYS A 36 2.93 13.97 1.23
C LYS A 36 2.36 15.08 0.36
N LEU A 37 3.07 15.44 -0.69
CA LEU A 37 2.59 16.38 -1.70
C LEU A 37 1.63 15.70 -2.70
N PRO A 38 0.76 16.45 -3.37
CA PRO A 38 -0.05 15.92 -4.47
C PRO A 38 0.83 15.28 -5.55
N GLY A 39 0.45 14.10 -6.00
CA GLY A 39 1.22 13.36 -7.01
C GLY A 39 2.51 12.74 -6.49
N ALA A 40 2.78 12.77 -5.20
CA ALA A 40 3.88 12.06 -4.57
C ALA A 40 3.82 10.56 -4.91
N LYS A 41 4.89 10.05 -5.51
CA LYS A 41 5.02 8.65 -5.94
C LYS A 41 6.49 8.24 -6.07
N GLY A 42 6.74 6.94 -5.96
CA GLY A 42 8.08 6.38 -6.18
C GLY A 42 9.14 6.94 -5.22
N GLY A 43 8.73 7.29 -4.00
CA GLY A 43 9.63 7.83 -2.97
C GLY A 43 9.97 9.31 -3.10
N ARG A 44 9.28 10.06 -3.97
CA ARG A 44 9.49 11.50 -4.17
C ARG A 44 8.25 12.31 -3.77
N GLY A 45 8.46 13.56 -3.36
CA GLY A 45 7.37 14.45 -2.93
C GLY A 45 6.94 14.22 -1.48
N TYR A 46 7.86 13.75 -0.63
CA TYR A 46 7.66 13.56 0.80
C TYR A 46 8.74 14.27 1.60
N PHE A 47 8.40 14.66 2.81
CA PHE A 47 9.39 14.96 3.84
C PHE A 47 8.89 14.48 5.20
N VAL A 48 9.82 14.28 6.14
CA VAL A 48 9.55 13.76 7.48
C VAL A 48 9.96 14.79 8.50
N SER A 49 9.10 15.09 9.48
CA SER A 49 9.41 15.99 10.58
C SER A 49 8.48 15.76 11.77
N LYS A 50 8.90 16.21 12.96
CA LYS A 50 8.05 16.39 14.14
C LYS A 50 7.91 17.87 14.54
N ASP A 51 8.67 18.75 13.88
CA ASP A 51 8.68 20.19 14.16
C ASP A 51 7.53 20.86 13.40
N ARG A 52 6.55 21.34 14.14
CA ARG A 52 5.36 22.03 13.62
C ARG A 52 5.71 23.27 12.80
N ASN A 53 6.68 24.05 13.26
CA ASN A 53 7.10 25.28 12.58
C ASN A 53 7.78 24.95 11.26
N TYR A 54 8.67 23.95 11.25
CA TYR A 54 9.32 23.47 10.05
C TYR A 54 8.30 22.93 9.02
N ILE A 55 7.32 22.14 9.49
CA ILE A 55 6.25 21.60 8.61
C ILE A 55 5.49 22.76 7.99
N LYS A 56 5.06 23.75 8.79
CA LYS A 56 4.32 24.92 8.30
C LYS A 56 5.15 25.70 7.28
N GLN A 57 6.40 26.05 7.61
CA GLN A 57 7.29 26.78 6.72
C GLN A 57 7.50 26.06 5.38
N ARG A 58 7.69 24.72 5.40
CA ARG A 58 7.86 23.93 4.17
C ARG A 58 6.61 23.92 3.31
N ILE A 59 5.44 23.81 3.90
CA ILE A 59 4.16 23.88 3.18
C ILE A 59 3.98 25.27 2.56
N GLU A 60 4.24 26.36 3.29
CA GLU A 60 4.16 27.72 2.78
C GLU A 60 5.15 27.95 1.63
N GLU A 61 6.38 27.39 1.72
CA GLU A 61 7.35 27.43 0.64
C GLU A 61 6.83 26.73 -0.63
N TYR A 62 6.18 25.58 -0.49
CA TYR A 62 5.61 24.87 -1.64
C TYR A 62 4.43 25.61 -2.28
N VAL A 63 3.60 26.28 -1.48
CA VAL A 63 2.55 27.19 -1.97
C VAL A 63 3.17 28.34 -2.74
N SER A 64 4.19 29.01 -2.16
CA SER A 64 4.85 30.17 -2.79
C SER A 64 5.55 29.82 -4.12
N LYS A 65 6.07 28.59 -4.24
CA LYS A 65 6.67 28.07 -5.47
C LYS A 65 5.62 27.57 -6.50
N GLY A 66 4.34 27.58 -6.14
CA GLY A 66 3.26 27.08 -7.01
C GLY A 66 3.26 25.56 -7.20
N TRP A 67 3.95 24.81 -6.33
CA TRP A 67 3.96 23.35 -6.37
C TRP A 67 2.66 22.74 -5.83
N ILE A 68 2.01 23.45 -4.93
CA ILE A 68 0.67 23.15 -4.41
C ILE A 68 -0.15 24.45 -4.42
N LYS A 69 -1.47 24.32 -4.45
CA LYS A 69 -2.38 25.49 -4.51
C LYS A 69 -2.68 26.04 -3.11
N SER A 70 -2.77 25.15 -2.14
CA SER A 70 -3.06 25.48 -0.74
C SER A 70 -2.46 24.45 0.21
N SER A 71 -2.44 24.77 1.50
CA SER A 71 -2.06 23.83 2.55
C SER A 71 -2.95 22.58 2.61
N ASP A 72 -4.17 22.66 2.11
CA ASP A 72 -5.12 21.53 2.10
C ASP A 72 -4.78 20.45 1.06
N ASP A 73 -3.88 20.77 0.14
CA ASP A 73 -3.43 19.83 -0.90
C ASP A 73 -2.47 18.76 -0.36
N VAL A 74 -1.85 19.01 0.80
CA VAL A 74 -0.93 18.05 1.41
C VAL A 74 -1.66 17.07 2.34
N ILE A 75 -1.03 15.93 2.56
CA ILE A 75 -1.45 14.97 3.59
C ILE A 75 -0.36 14.93 4.65
N ILE A 76 -0.75 15.21 5.88
CA ILE A 76 0.10 15.07 7.06
C ILE A 76 -0.35 13.79 7.77
N GLN A 77 0.51 12.79 7.81
CA GLN A 77 0.18 11.54 8.49
C GLN A 77 1.32 11.06 9.38
N GLU A 78 1.00 10.29 10.39
CA GLU A 78 1.96 9.62 11.25
C GLU A 78 3.04 8.91 10.43
N TYR A 79 4.31 9.08 10.81
CA TYR A 79 5.42 8.31 10.30
C TYR A 79 5.54 7.02 11.11
N VAL A 80 4.92 5.97 10.62
CA VAL A 80 4.94 4.66 11.28
C VAL A 80 6.32 4.03 11.12
N VAL A 81 6.92 3.62 12.23
CA VAL A 81 8.20 2.90 12.25
C VAL A 81 7.95 1.40 12.25
N GLY A 82 8.61 0.68 11.34
CA GLY A 82 8.47 -0.77 11.23
C GLY A 82 9.03 -1.30 9.91
N VAL A 83 8.60 -2.48 9.53
CA VAL A 83 8.99 -3.16 8.28
C VAL A 83 7.96 -2.88 7.20
N PRO A 84 8.34 -2.28 6.05
CA PRO A 84 7.43 -2.10 4.92
C PRO A 84 7.09 -3.48 4.33
N MET A 85 5.88 -3.96 4.57
CA MET A 85 5.40 -5.26 4.13
C MET A 85 4.13 -5.10 3.30
N TYR A 86 4.16 -5.63 2.08
CA TYR A 86 3.14 -5.45 1.06
C TYR A 86 2.43 -6.77 0.83
N PHE A 87 1.11 -6.80 1.11
CA PHE A 87 0.28 -7.99 0.99
C PHE A 87 -0.39 -8.01 -0.37
N GLN A 88 0.00 -8.97 -1.21
CA GLN A 88 -0.50 -9.15 -2.57
C GLN A 88 -1.70 -10.09 -2.56
N PHE A 89 -2.84 -9.62 -3.02
CA PHE A 89 -4.08 -10.39 -3.07
C PHE A 89 -4.60 -10.55 -4.48
N PHE A 90 -5.46 -11.54 -4.65
CA PHE A 90 -6.31 -11.72 -5.82
C PHE A 90 -7.75 -11.98 -5.39
N ASN A 91 -8.67 -11.10 -5.75
CA ASN A 91 -10.09 -11.33 -5.54
C ASN A 91 -10.70 -12.01 -6.77
N SER A 92 -10.98 -13.29 -6.64
CA SER A 92 -11.63 -14.07 -7.70
C SER A 92 -13.14 -13.88 -7.65
N VAL A 93 -13.67 -13.15 -8.61
CA VAL A 93 -15.11 -12.95 -8.79
C VAL A 93 -15.76 -14.25 -9.29
N MET A 94 -15.03 -15.01 -10.12
CA MET A 94 -15.53 -16.26 -10.69
C MET A 94 -15.60 -17.41 -9.68
N MET A 95 -14.71 -17.41 -8.69
CA MET A 95 -14.65 -18.46 -7.67
C MET A 95 -15.17 -17.99 -6.31
N ASN A 96 -15.59 -16.72 -6.21
CA ASN A 96 -16.02 -16.07 -4.96
C ASN A 96 -14.99 -16.30 -3.83
N ARG A 97 -13.72 -16.03 -4.11
CA ARG A 97 -12.62 -16.36 -3.21
C ARG A 97 -11.54 -15.27 -3.22
N LEU A 98 -11.13 -14.86 -2.02
CA LEU A 98 -9.93 -14.06 -1.84
C LEU A 98 -8.72 -14.99 -1.69
N GLU A 99 -7.66 -14.72 -2.44
CA GLU A 99 -6.40 -15.46 -2.41
C GLU A 99 -5.27 -14.50 -2.01
N LEU A 100 -4.44 -14.90 -1.05
CA LEU A 100 -3.15 -14.24 -0.79
C LEU A 100 -2.15 -14.81 -1.79
N THR A 101 -1.64 -13.99 -2.69
CA THR A 101 -0.79 -14.44 -3.78
C THR A 101 0.71 -14.26 -3.52
N GLY A 102 1.06 -13.49 -2.50
CA GLY A 102 2.45 -13.27 -2.10
C GLY A 102 2.61 -12.10 -1.17
N LEU A 103 3.83 -11.93 -0.69
CA LEU A 103 4.26 -10.77 0.09
C LEU A 103 5.62 -10.30 -0.41
N ASP A 104 5.85 -9.01 -0.30
CA ASP A 104 7.16 -8.43 -0.57
C ASP A 104 7.51 -7.32 0.41
N ILE A 105 8.81 -7.08 0.56
CA ILE A 105 9.38 -5.92 1.22
C ILE A 105 9.99 -5.05 0.13
N ARG A 106 9.76 -3.76 0.19
CA ARG A 106 10.44 -2.80 -0.68
C ARG A 106 11.80 -2.42 -0.13
N TYR A 107 12.76 -2.34 -1.02
CA TYR A 107 14.12 -1.89 -0.71
C TYR A 107 14.25 -0.43 -1.12
N GLU A 108 14.49 0.44 -0.15
CA GLU A 108 14.51 1.90 -0.32
C GLU A 108 15.93 2.42 -0.09
N THR A 109 16.59 2.94 -1.14
CA THR A 109 18.02 3.23 -1.13
C THR A 109 18.45 4.20 -0.05
N ASN A 110 17.73 5.30 0.11
CA ASN A 110 18.18 6.32 1.05
C ASN A 110 17.91 5.89 2.50
N VAL A 111 16.71 5.42 2.81
CA VAL A 111 16.36 4.98 4.17
C VAL A 111 17.22 3.80 4.61
N ASP A 112 17.43 2.82 3.75
CA ASP A 112 18.30 1.69 4.05
C ASP A 112 19.79 2.08 4.08
N GLY A 113 20.18 3.08 3.30
CA GLY A 113 21.53 3.65 3.30
C GLY A 113 21.84 4.49 4.53
N LEU A 114 20.86 5.20 5.10
CA LEU A 114 21.05 6.06 6.29
C LEU A 114 21.61 5.30 7.49
N ARG A 115 21.31 4.02 7.62
CA ARG A 115 21.86 3.14 8.69
C ARG A 115 23.39 2.98 8.61
N ARG A 116 24.00 3.31 7.49
CA ARG A 116 25.43 3.13 7.21
C ARG A 116 26.21 4.44 7.21
N LEU A 117 25.54 5.56 7.48
CA LEU A 117 26.22 6.85 7.52
C LEU A 117 27.11 6.94 8.77
N PRO A 118 28.32 7.52 8.65
CA PRO A 118 29.15 7.84 9.80
C PRO A 118 28.42 8.75 10.80
N VAL A 119 28.79 8.62 12.07
CA VAL A 119 28.24 9.47 13.13
C VAL A 119 28.48 10.94 12.79
N GLY A 120 27.44 11.77 12.91
CA GLY A 120 27.49 13.20 12.60
C GLY A 120 27.18 13.57 11.16
N MET A 121 27.00 12.60 10.26
CA MET A 121 26.43 12.85 8.93
C MET A 121 24.93 12.73 8.97
N SER A 122 24.24 13.66 8.32
CA SER A 122 22.77 13.62 8.15
C SER A 122 22.43 13.77 6.68
N ALA A 123 21.39 13.09 6.25
CA ALA A 123 20.78 13.28 4.95
C ALA A 123 19.25 13.27 5.11
N GLU A 124 18.56 14.03 4.30
CA GLU A 124 17.10 13.96 4.28
C GLU A 124 16.67 12.58 3.79
N PRO A 125 15.76 11.90 4.50
CA PRO A 125 15.27 10.59 4.06
C PRO A 125 14.47 10.74 2.76
N THR A 126 14.83 9.94 1.77
CA THR A 126 14.05 9.73 0.56
C THR A 126 13.68 8.26 0.45
N PHE A 127 12.48 7.99 -0.02
CA PHE A 127 11.93 6.62 -0.07
C PHE A 127 12.01 6.06 -1.51
N VAL A 128 13.15 6.25 -2.18
CA VAL A 128 13.33 5.77 -3.56
C VAL A 128 13.46 4.25 -3.57
N VAL A 129 12.43 3.59 -4.08
CA VAL A 129 12.40 2.13 -4.22
C VAL A 129 13.34 1.70 -5.34
N VAL A 130 14.26 0.79 -5.04
CA VAL A 130 15.24 0.23 -5.99
C VAL A 130 15.08 -1.27 -6.19
N GLY A 131 14.25 -1.92 -5.41
CA GLY A 131 14.01 -3.35 -5.54
C GLY A 131 12.92 -3.84 -4.62
N ASN A 132 12.52 -5.09 -4.84
CA ASN A 132 11.56 -5.80 -4.02
C ASN A 132 12.15 -7.15 -3.63
N LEU A 133 11.93 -7.55 -2.38
CA LEU A 133 12.34 -8.84 -1.84
C LEU A 133 11.11 -9.67 -1.54
N PRO A 134 11.01 -10.91 -2.06
CA PRO A 134 9.96 -11.83 -1.66
C PRO A 134 10.14 -12.22 -0.19
N VAL A 135 9.05 -12.29 0.55
CA VAL A 135 9.08 -12.61 1.97
C VAL A 135 7.95 -13.55 2.36
N VAL A 136 8.19 -14.38 3.35
CA VAL A 136 7.17 -15.17 4.04
C VAL A 136 6.90 -14.50 5.39
N ALA A 137 5.65 -14.12 5.61
CA ALA A 137 5.26 -13.50 6.87
C ALA A 137 5.26 -14.53 8.01
N ARG A 138 5.51 -14.04 9.22
CA ARG A 138 5.23 -14.79 10.43
C ARG A 138 3.75 -15.20 10.45
N GLU A 139 3.46 -16.44 10.81
CA GLU A 139 2.12 -17.03 10.74
C GLU A 139 1.07 -16.22 11.51
N SER A 140 1.47 -15.64 12.65
CA SER A 140 0.58 -14.82 13.49
C SER A 140 0.05 -13.55 12.81
N LEU A 141 0.69 -13.07 11.74
CA LEU A 141 0.24 -11.92 10.96
C LEU A 141 -0.82 -12.28 9.92
N LEU A 142 -0.81 -13.54 9.45
CA LEU A 142 -1.64 -13.96 8.31
C LEU A 142 -3.15 -13.80 8.56
N PRO A 143 -3.71 -14.20 9.73
CA PRO A 143 -5.14 -14.02 9.98
C PRO A 143 -5.57 -12.54 9.93
N LYS A 144 -4.75 -11.63 10.48
CA LYS A 144 -5.02 -10.19 10.48
C LYS A 144 -4.96 -9.63 9.07
N ALA A 145 -3.90 -9.95 8.31
CA ALA A 145 -3.73 -9.53 6.93
C ALA A 145 -4.89 -10.02 6.03
N TYR A 146 -5.27 -11.30 6.17
CA TYR A 146 -6.35 -11.88 5.40
C TYR A 146 -7.71 -11.25 5.75
N ASN A 147 -7.97 -10.96 7.03
CA ASN A 147 -9.17 -10.25 7.45
C ASN A 147 -9.22 -8.83 6.89
N TYR A 148 -8.09 -8.12 6.83
CA TYR A 148 -8.01 -6.82 6.18
C TYR A 148 -8.36 -6.91 4.69
N GLY A 149 -7.78 -7.89 3.97
CA GLY A 149 -8.11 -8.13 2.56
C GLY A 149 -9.60 -8.41 2.35
N LYS A 150 -10.22 -9.26 3.19
CA LYS A 150 -11.66 -9.57 3.13
C LYS A 150 -12.54 -8.35 3.39
N ASN A 151 -12.23 -7.60 4.43
CA ASN A 151 -12.98 -6.40 4.78
C ASN A 151 -12.85 -5.33 3.70
N PHE A 152 -11.65 -5.17 3.14
CA PHE A 152 -11.40 -4.24 2.03
C PHE A 152 -12.25 -4.60 0.82
N VAL A 153 -12.24 -5.86 0.37
CA VAL A 153 -13.06 -6.32 -0.77
C VAL A 153 -14.54 -6.02 -0.54
N LYS A 154 -15.09 -6.35 0.63
CA LYS A 154 -16.50 -6.09 0.97
C LYS A 154 -16.83 -4.60 0.95
N THR A 155 -15.95 -3.77 1.49
CA THR A 155 -16.15 -2.31 1.53
C THR A 155 -16.09 -1.72 0.12
N VAL A 156 -15.11 -2.14 -0.68
CA VAL A 156 -15.00 -1.68 -2.08
C VAL A 156 -16.21 -2.11 -2.91
N GLU A 157 -16.73 -3.31 -2.72
CA GLU A 157 -17.94 -3.77 -3.40
C GLU A 157 -19.15 -2.88 -3.09
N ARG A 158 -19.30 -2.46 -1.84
CA ARG A 158 -20.37 -1.57 -1.40
C ARG A 158 -20.23 -0.13 -1.88
N GLU A 159 -19.00 0.44 -1.75
CA GLU A 159 -18.75 1.87 -1.94
C GLU A 159 -18.38 2.22 -3.40
N VAL A 160 -17.83 1.28 -4.14
CA VAL A 160 -17.27 1.47 -5.49
C VAL A 160 -17.64 0.29 -6.38
N PRO A 161 -18.93 0.10 -6.76
CA PRO A 161 -19.32 -0.96 -7.67
C PRO A 161 -18.58 -0.90 -9.01
N PRO A 162 -18.22 -2.04 -9.62
CA PRO A 162 -18.58 -3.41 -9.26
C PRO A 162 -17.70 -4.07 -8.19
N GLY A 163 -16.87 -3.33 -7.49
CA GLY A 163 -16.00 -3.84 -6.45
C GLY A 163 -14.57 -4.12 -6.92
N MET A 164 -13.80 -4.80 -6.08
CA MET A 164 -12.44 -5.19 -6.38
C MET A 164 -12.43 -6.46 -7.23
N ILE A 165 -11.87 -6.38 -8.44
CA ILE A 165 -11.76 -7.50 -9.40
C ILE A 165 -10.29 -7.81 -9.63
N GLY A 166 -9.89 -9.07 -9.41
CA GLY A 166 -8.53 -9.53 -9.69
C GLY A 166 -7.49 -9.07 -8.66
N PRO A 167 -6.26 -8.73 -9.11
CA PRO A 167 -5.15 -8.45 -8.23
C PRO A 167 -5.25 -7.08 -7.56
N PHE A 168 -4.87 -7.01 -6.28
CA PHE A 168 -4.67 -5.78 -5.54
C PHE A 168 -3.61 -5.96 -4.46
N CYS A 169 -3.11 -4.85 -3.94
CA CYS A 169 -2.10 -4.83 -2.90
C CYS A 169 -2.53 -3.92 -1.75
N LEU A 170 -2.34 -4.36 -0.51
CA LEU A 170 -2.36 -3.53 0.68
C LEU A 170 -0.92 -3.21 1.06
N GLU A 171 -0.57 -1.92 1.03
CA GLU A 171 0.77 -1.42 1.32
C GLU A 171 0.84 -0.99 2.77
N SER A 172 1.67 -1.65 3.57
CA SER A 172 1.67 -1.48 5.02
C SER A 172 3.06 -1.40 5.64
N ILE A 173 3.08 -0.92 6.87
CA ILE A 173 4.20 -1.07 7.80
C ILE A 173 3.76 -2.05 8.90
N VAL A 174 4.58 -3.05 9.16
CA VAL A 174 4.41 -3.95 10.31
C VAL A 174 5.29 -3.45 11.44
N THR A 175 4.66 -3.08 12.56
CA THR A 175 5.35 -2.55 13.74
C THR A 175 6.01 -3.66 14.57
N ASP A 176 6.84 -3.31 15.53
CA ASP A 176 7.44 -4.22 16.50
C ASP A 176 6.39 -4.92 17.39
N GLU A 177 5.24 -4.31 17.59
CA GLU A 177 4.08 -4.90 18.28
C GLU A 177 3.30 -5.90 17.39
N GLY A 178 3.69 -6.05 16.13
CA GLY A 178 3.00 -6.92 15.16
C GLY A 178 1.71 -6.32 14.60
N ASP A 179 1.56 -5.01 14.68
CA ASP A 179 0.46 -4.31 14.03
C ASP A 179 0.73 -4.10 12.55
N ILE A 180 -0.29 -4.37 11.74
CA ILE A 180 -0.28 -4.07 10.31
C ILE A 180 -0.98 -2.72 10.11
N VAL A 181 -0.20 -1.68 9.81
CA VAL A 181 -0.69 -0.32 9.58
C VAL A 181 -0.65 -0.05 8.08
N VAL A 182 -1.80 -0.01 7.43
CA VAL A 182 -1.92 0.15 5.97
C VAL A 182 -1.96 1.63 5.62
N PHE A 183 -0.99 2.09 4.85
CA PHE A 183 -0.86 3.50 4.46
C PHE A 183 -1.25 3.77 3.01
N GLU A 184 -1.46 2.72 2.22
CA GLU A 184 -1.88 2.81 0.83
C GLU A 184 -2.47 1.49 0.34
N PHE A 185 -3.25 1.53 -0.75
CA PHE A 185 -3.60 0.36 -1.53
C PHE A 185 -3.42 0.63 -3.02
N SER A 186 -3.22 -0.44 -3.78
CA SER A 186 -3.20 -0.42 -5.23
C SER A 186 -4.18 -1.46 -5.77
N GLY A 187 -5.20 -1.01 -6.53
CA GLY A 187 -6.22 -1.87 -7.15
C GLY A 187 -5.75 -2.56 -8.43
N ARG A 188 -4.46 -2.88 -8.52
CA ARG A 188 -3.81 -3.44 -9.70
C ARG A 188 -2.57 -4.23 -9.31
N ILE A 189 -1.89 -4.82 -10.30
CA ILE A 189 -0.54 -5.35 -10.11
C ILE A 189 0.43 -4.22 -9.74
N VAL A 190 1.38 -4.53 -8.86
CA VAL A 190 2.48 -3.65 -8.44
C VAL A 190 3.82 -4.34 -8.67
N ALA A 191 4.93 -3.66 -8.42
CA ALA A 191 6.27 -4.23 -8.65
C ALA A 191 6.49 -5.57 -7.95
N GLY A 192 6.06 -5.71 -6.70
CA GLY A 192 6.17 -6.94 -5.92
C GLY A 192 5.29 -8.10 -6.42
N THR A 193 4.29 -7.83 -7.23
CA THR A 193 3.40 -8.87 -7.77
C THR A 193 4.13 -9.90 -8.65
N ASN A 194 5.20 -9.48 -9.31
CA ASN A 194 5.92 -10.30 -10.30
C ASN A 194 7.09 -11.12 -9.71
N LEU A 195 7.31 -11.06 -8.41
CA LEU A 195 8.42 -11.78 -7.77
C LEU A 195 8.25 -13.30 -7.80
N TYR A 196 7.03 -13.78 -7.86
CA TYR A 196 6.68 -15.18 -7.73
C TYR A 196 6.29 -15.79 -9.09
N ILE A 197 7.27 -15.99 -9.97
CA ILE A 197 7.04 -16.51 -11.34
C ILE A 197 6.43 -17.92 -11.32
N TYR A 198 6.81 -18.76 -10.36
CA TYR A 198 6.29 -20.12 -10.20
C TYR A 198 5.24 -20.24 -9.08
N GLY A 199 4.78 -19.12 -8.53
CA GLY A 199 3.89 -19.06 -7.38
C GLY A 199 4.63 -18.89 -6.06
N SER A 200 3.96 -18.28 -5.09
CA SER A 200 4.45 -18.11 -3.73
C SER A 200 4.07 -19.31 -2.86
N PRO A 201 4.63 -19.45 -1.66
CA PRO A 201 4.13 -20.42 -0.67
C PRO A 201 2.63 -20.32 -0.41
N TYR A 202 2.07 -19.10 -0.54
CA TYR A 202 0.63 -18.87 -0.33
C TYR A 202 -0.22 -19.30 -1.52
N SER A 203 0.27 -19.16 -2.76
CA SER A 203 -0.45 -19.59 -3.95
C SER A 203 -0.61 -21.13 -4.00
N TRP A 204 0.34 -21.86 -3.44
CA TRP A 204 0.28 -23.33 -3.32
C TRP A 204 -0.81 -23.82 -2.35
N LEU A 205 -1.37 -22.94 -1.49
CA LEU A 205 -2.53 -23.26 -0.66
C LEU A 205 -3.82 -23.39 -1.49
N TYR A 206 -3.84 -22.87 -2.69
CA TYR A 206 -5.02 -22.82 -3.56
C TYR A 206 -4.86 -23.62 -4.84
N TRP A 207 -3.62 -23.89 -5.28
CA TRP A 207 -3.31 -24.41 -6.59
C TRP A 207 -2.22 -25.48 -6.52
N ASP A 208 -2.49 -26.65 -7.11
CA ASP A 208 -1.53 -27.77 -7.21
C ASP A 208 -0.58 -27.63 -8.42
N GLU A 209 -0.43 -26.42 -8.94
CA GLU A 209 0.41 -26.09 -10.09
C GLU A 209 1.08 -24.73 -9.89
N PRO A 210 2.19 -24.46 -10.59
CA PRO A 210 2.82 -23.14 -10.59
C PRO A 210 1.82 -22.05 -10.97
N MET A 211 1.53 -21.11 -10.04
CA MET A 211 0.52 -20.09 -10.20
C MET A 211 1.11 -18.70 -9.96
N SER A 212 1.69 -18.08 -10.99
CA SER A 212 2.01 -16.67 -10.98
C SER A 212 0.72 -15.84 -11.07
N VAL A 213 0.79 -14.56 -10.68
CA VAL A 213 -0.37 -13.67 -10.78
C VAL A 213 -0.84 -13.52 -12.24
N GLY A 214 0.09 -13.49 -13.21
CA GLY A 214 -0.28 -13.47 -14.63
C GLY A 214 -1.06 -14.73 -15.07
N ARG A 215 -0.64 -15.92 -14.63
CA ARG A 215 -1.40 -17.17 -14.86
C ARG A 215 -2.75 -17.14 -14.16
N ARG A 216 -2.81 -16.57 -12.96
CA ARG A 216 -4.05 -16.45 -12.20
C ARG A 216 -5.06 -15.55 -12.90
N ILE A 217 -4.61 -14.41 -13.45
CA ILE A 217 -5.45 -13.51 -14.27
C ILE A 217 -5.97 -14.28 -15.49
N ALA A 218 -5.09 -14.94 -16.24
CA ALA A 218 -5.48 -15.70 -17.43
C ALA A 218 -6.50 -16.81 -17.11
N ARG A 219 -6.35 -17.47 -15.96
CA ARG A 219 -7.30 -18.51 -15.50
C ARG A 219 -8.65 -17.90 -15.14
N GLU A 220 -8.70 -16.74 -14.46
CA GLU A 220 -9.95 -16.05 -14.16
C GLU A 220 -10.72 -15.72 -15.45
N ILE A 221 -10.03 -15.17 -16.45
CA ILE A 221 -10.62 -14.86 -17.77
C ILE A 221 -11.13 -16.12 -18.47
N LYS A 222 -10.36 -17.23 -18.46
CA LYS A 222 -10.79 -18.49 -19.05
C LYS A 222 -12.06 -19.04 -18.39
N ILE A 223 -12.14 -18.97 -17.07
CA ILE A 223 -13.35 -19.42 -16.33
C ILE A 223 -14.54 -18.53 -16.74
N ALA A 224 -14.36 -17.23 -16.80
CA ALA A 224 -15.39 -16.28 -17.17
C ALA A 224 -15.90 -16.50 -18.61
N ILE A 225 -15.00 -16.78 -19.56
CA ILE A 225 -15.35 -17.14 -20.94
C ILE A 225 -16.17 -18.44 -20.95
N GLY A 226 -15.70 -19.47 -20.26
CA GLY A 226 -16.39 -20.78 -20.21
C GLY A 226 -17.80 -20.71 -19.58
N ARG A 227 -18.06 -19.69 -18.76
CA ARG A 227 -19.37 -19.41 -18.16
C ARG A 227 -20.20 -18.37 -18.90
N ASN A 228 -19.67 -17.81 -19.98
CA ASN A 228 -20.25 -16.66 -20.72
C ASN A 228 -20.47 -15.42 -19.82
N GLU A 229 -19.55 -15.20 -18.87
CA GLU A 229 -19.58 -14.13 -17.86
C GLU A 229 -18.40 -13.16 -17.98
N LEU A 230 -17.78 -13.05 -19.17
CA LEU A 230 -16.57 -12.24 -19.38
C LEU A 230 -16.73 -10.80 -18.88
N LYS A 231 -17.91 -10.20 -19.03
CA LYS A 231 -18.19 -8.83 -18.57
C LYS A 231 -18.03 -8.62 -17.06
N ARG A 232 -17.97 -9.70 -16.26
CA ARG A 232 -17.76 -9.61 -14.81
C ARG A 232 -16.31 -9.45 -14.39
N VAL A 233 -15.37 -9.70 -15.30
CA VAL A 233 -13.91 -9.68 -15.01
C VAL A 233 -13.14 -8.72 -15.89
N VAL A 234 -13.82 -8.02 -16.80
CA VAL A 234 -13.24 -6.93 -17.62
C VAL A 234 -14.01 -5.65 -17.34
N THR A 235 -13.28 -4.54 -17.17
CA THR A 235 -13.80 -3.18 -16.90
C THR A 235 -13.46 -2.26 -18.05
#